data_66bd3a0d021fa1498dd4355962a57d07
#
_entry.id   66bd3a0d021fa1498dd4355962a57d07
#
_cell.length_a   1.000
_cell.length_b   1.000
_cell.length_c   1.000
_cell.angle_alpha   90.00
_cell.angle_beta   90.00
_cell.angle_gamma   90.00
#
_symmetry.space_group_name_H-M   'P 1'
#
loop_
_entity.id
_entity.type
_entity.pdbx_description
1 polymer ?
#
loop_
_entity_poly.entity_id
_entity_poly.type
_entity_poly.pdbx_seq_one_letter_code
_entity_poly.pdbx_strand_id
1 'polypeptide(L)'
;EFSVKSRGTGLWHWAFGAFGSYQWLRTDAPVHFGEAMNKTLSATTTQAAYTAISSAMQKKMYDALIAKGTPAEVAGPLAQGMAATAITAAGGVNINLHMAGVPGNYHTPTYNLGVYHESNVEITPRLTATLGLRYDYSNVVIDYEASAAVNVAASVMGQQVASTVSSALADHQRNHFDEFLPKVGLTYNLGKAGNVYALFAKGYRAGGYNIQMFSDILQSELQAASRNFRQPGDIRIDHDAAAYDRIAKSITYKPETSWNYELGAHLNLLDSRLQLDLSAFYMQIRDQQVSVMARTYGFGRMMTNAAKSHSCGLEARLRGITTDERLSWSLAYGFTSACFDDYTDSVRTATGYAPVSYKDNHVPFVPQHTLAATTDYKILVDPAALLDPTHRLHLRDVTVGLNLAAQGQTYWDEANTISQNFYATLGAHAEGNFGPLKLNLWVRNLTDTKYNTFVVQSGATGQTLSFAQLGNPFQLGIDLKYHF
;
A
#
# COMPACT_ATOMS: atom_id res chain seq x y z
N GLU A 1 -28.16 -3.97 -1.12
CA GLU A 1 -28.09 -5.05 -2.10
C GLU A 1 -29.44 -5.76 -2.21
N PHE A 2 -29.86 -6.04 -3.43
CA PHE A 2 -31.07 -6.82 -3.74
C PHE A 2 -30.67 -7.99 -4.64
N SER A 3 -31.15 -9.20 -4.32
CA SER A 3 -30.90 -10.37 -5.15
C SER A 3 -32.11 -11.28 -5.24
N VAL A 4 -32.32 -11.85 -6.43
CA VAL A 4 -33.34 -12.85 -6.72
C VAL A 4 -32.62 -14.10 -7.24
N LYS A 5 -33.00 -15.26 -6.69
CA LYS A 5 -32.42 -16.55 -7.09
C LYS A 5 -33.52 -17.50 -7.51
N SER A 6 -33.23 -18.33 -8.51
CA SER A 6 -34.13 -19.40 -8.91
C SER A 6 -34.35 -20.36 -7.75
N ARG A 7 -35.59 -20.82 -7.57
CA ARG A 7 -35.98 -21.88 -6.62
C ARG A 7 -36.55 -23.02 -7.42
N GLY A 8 -35.77 -23.99 -7.73
CA GLY A 8 -36.27 -25.15 -8.50
C GLY A 8 -35.26 -26.29 -8.50
N THR A 9 -35.75 -27.50 -8.83
CA THR A 9 -34.94 -28.70 -9.03
C THR A 9 -34.56 -28.93 -10.48
N GLY A 10 -34.68 -27.87 -11.33
CA GLY A 10 -34.33 -27.93 -12.75
C GLY A 10 -32.81 -27.87 -12.98
N LEU A 11 -32.41 -28.15 -14.20
CA LEU A 11 -31.00 -28.15 -14.63
C LEU A 11 -30.39 -26.75 -14.72
N TRP A 12 -31.21 -25.70 -14.58
CA TRP A 12 -30.77 -24.30 -14.69
C TRP A 12 -31.08 -23.54 -13.39
N HIS A 13 -30.03 -23.12 -12.73
CA HIS A 13 -30.07 -22.28 -11.53
C HIS A 13 -29.47 -20.91 -11.86
N TRP A 14 -30.15 -19.86 -11.50
CA TRP A 14 -29.69 -18.50 -11.78
C TRP A 14 -29.86 -17.58 -10.57
N ALA A 15 -29.03 -16.57 -10.53
CA ALA A 15 -29.12 -15.44 -9.62
C ALA A 15 -29.02 -14.15 -10.44
N PHE A 16 -29.89 -13.19 -10.11
CA PHE A 16 -29.80 -11.81 -10.58
C PHE A 16 -29.75 -10.90 -9.37
N GLY A 17 -28.91 -9.89 -9.40
CA GLY A 17 -28.82 -8.94 -8.30
C GLY A 17 -28.38 -7.56 -8.73
N ALA A 18 -28.71 -6.60 -7.88
CA ALA A 18 -28.28 -5.22 -7.97
C ALA A 18 -27.68 -4.79 -6.64
N PHE A 19 -26.60 -4.05 -6.70
CA PHE A 19 -25.87 -3.51 -5.57
C PHE A 19 -25.75 -2.01 -5.74
N GLY A 20 -25.93 -1.27 -4.66
CA GLY A 20 -25.66 0.15 -4.59
C GLY A 20 -24.97 0.49 -3.28
N SER A 21 -23.96 1.31 -3.32
CA SER A 21 -23.33 1.89 -2.13
C SER A 21 -23.03 3.36 -2.31
N TYR A 22 -23.17 4.08 -1.23
CA TYR A 22 -22.71 5.44 -1.10
C TYR A 22 -21.77 5.50 0.09
N GLN A 23 -20.56 5.98 -0.17
CA GLN A 23 -19.58 6.24 0.86
C GLN A 23 -19.27 7.72 0.88
N TRP A 24 -19.39 8.34 2.02
CA TRP A 24 -18.97 9.70 2.26
C TRP A 24 -17.78 9.68 3.22
N LEU A 25 -16.62 10.11 2.73
CA LEU A 25 -15.41 10.15 3.52
C LEU A 25 -14.91 11.60 3.58
N ARG A 26 -14.69 12.06 4.80
CA ARG A 26 -13.95 13.28 5.08
C ARG A 26 -12.59 12.91 5.64
N THR A 27 -11.56 13.48 5.06
CA THR A 27 -10.19 13.29 5.50
C THR A 27 -9.58 14.66 5.83
N ASP A 28 -9.23 14.86 7.08
CA ASP A 28 -8.39 15.96 7.52
C ASP A 28 -6.96 15.42 7.61
N ALA A 29 -6.08 15.85 6.70
CA ALA A 29 -4.72 15.33 6.58
C ALA A 29 -3.67 16.43 6.70
N PRO A 30 -3.50 17.03 7.89
CA PRO A 30 -2.46 18.02 8.09
C PRO A 30 -1.08 17.36 8.13
N VAL A 31 -0.18 17.84 7.29
CA VAL A 31 1.26 17.51 7.37
C VAL A 31 1.95 18.62 8.17
N HIS A 32 2.55 18.28 9.29
CA HIS A 32 3.28 19.23 10.14
C HIS A 32 4.79 19.07 9.97
N PHE A 33 5.50 20.18 9.84
CA PHE A 33 6.95 20.19 9.75
C PHE A 33 7.54 20.63 11.10
N GLY A 34 8.29 19.73 11.72
CA GLY A 34 9.01 20.02 12.96
C GLY A 34 10.24 20.89 12.74
N GLU A 35 10.80 21.41 13.83
CA GLU A 35 11.98 22.29 13.82
C GLU A 35 13.19 21.65 13.14
N ALA A 36 13.42 20.34 13.34
CA ALA A 36 14.52 19.61 12.72
C ALA A 36 14.43 19.64 11.18
N MET A 37 13.22 19.50 10.63
CA MET A 37 13.00 19.56 9.18
C MET A 37 13.23 20.97 8.64
N ASN A 38 12.72 21.99 9.32
CA ASN A 38 12.96 23.39 8.94
C ASN A 38 14.45 23.76 8.97
N LYS A 39 15.21 23.28 9.95
CA LYS A 39 16.67 23.41 10.00
C LYS A 39 17.36 22.73 8.84
N THR A 40 16.96 21.51 8.48
CA THR A 40 17.53 20.76 7.35
C THR A 40 17.23 21.46 6.02
N LEU A 41 16.00 21.93 5.80
CA LEU A 41 15.61 22.69 4.60
C LEU A 41 16.40 24.00 4.50
N SER A 42 16.56 24.72 5.61
CA SER A 42 17.35 25.97 5.68
C SER A 42 18.80 25.71 5.32
N ALA A 43 19.43 24.69 5.89
CA ALA A 43 20.83 24.34 5.63
C ALA A 43 21.06 23.93 4.17
N THR A 44 20.20 23.06 3.62
CA THR A 44 20.31 22.61 2.22
C THR A 44 20.09 23.77 1.23
N THR A 45 19.13 24.66 1.51
CA THR A 45 18.86 25.84 0.67
C THR A 45 20.00 26.85 0.75
N THR A 46 20.55 27.10 1.94
CA THR A 46 21.73 27.96 2.15
C THR A 46 22.92 27.42 1.34
N GLN A 47 23.21 26.12 1.45
CA GLN A 47 24.31 25.49 0.72
C GLN A 47 24.11 25.57 -0.81
N ALA A 48 22.91 25.34 -1.30
CA ALA A 48 22.59 25.45 -2.72
C ALA A 48 22.76 26.88 -3.24
N ALA A 49 22.28 27.86 -2.47
CA ALA A 49 22.46 29.29 -2.81
C ALA A 49 23.93 29.68 -2.78
N TYR A 50 24.71 29.30 -1.77
CA TYR A 50 26.14 29.52 -1.69
C TYR A 50 26.85 28.93 -2.89
N THR A 51 26.56 27.68 -3.26
CA THR A 51 27.22 27.03 -4.41
C THR A 51 26.90 27.75 -5.72
N ALA A 52 25.65 28.17 -5.94
CA ALA A 52 25.26 28.89 -7.15
C ALA A 52 25.94 30.25 -7.24
N ILE A 53 26.00 31.03 -6.15
CA ILE A 53 26.65 32.34 -6.09
C ILE A 53 28.17 32.17 -6.28
N SER A 54 28.77 31.22 -5.58
CA SER A 54 30.20 30.93 -5.66
C SER A 54 30.61 30.55 -7.09
N SER A 55 29.87 29.65 -7.74
CA SER A 55 30.15 29.24 -9.13
C SER A 55 30.04 30.41 -10.11
N ALA A 56 29.01 31.27 -9.96
CA ALA A 56 28.82 32.44 -10.81
C ALA A 56 29.98 33.49 -10.62
N MET A 57 30.38 33.71 -9.37
CA MET A 57 31.50 34.61 -9.06
C MET A 57 32.83 34.02 -9.52
N GLN A 58 33.07 32.73 -9.28
CA GLN A 58 34.28 32.04 -9.74
C GLN A 58 34.42 32.16 -11.25
N LYS A 59 33.35 31.95 -12.02
CA LYS A 59 33.36 32.08 -13.47
C LYS A 59 33.78 33.51 -13.90
N LYS A 60 33.15 34.54 -13.32
CA LYS A 60 33.50 35.95 -13.62
C LYS A 60 34.95 36.27 -13.29
N MET A 61 35.44 35.79 -12.14
CA MET A 61 36.83 36.03 -11.73
C MET A 61 37.82 35.26 -12.60
N TYR A 62 37.48 34.00 -12.96
CA TYR A 62 38.27 33.21 -13.88
C TYR A 62 38.43 33.90 -15.24
N ASP A 63 37.30 34.33 -15.85
CA ASP A 63 37.30 35.01 -17.14
C ASP A 63 38.14 36.31 -17.09
N ALA A 64 38.07 37.05 -15.98
CA ALA A 64 38.87 38.26 -15.77
C ALA A 64 40.38 37.96 -15.59
N LEU A 65 40.76 36.86 -14.94
CA LEU A 65 42.14 36.43 -14.78
C LEU A 65 42.76 35.96 -16.11
N ILE A 66 42.00 35.21 -16.90
CA ILE A 66 42.41 34.76 -18.24
C ILE A 66 42.61 35.97 -19.15
N ALA A 67 41.68 36.94 -19.12
CA ALA A 67 41.79 38.18 -19.89
C ALA A 67 43.05 39.01 -19.52
N LYS A 68 43.57 38.86 -18.29
CA LYS A 68 44.82 39.47 -17.81
C LYS A 68 46.08 38.63 -18.07
N GLY A 69 45.94 37.49 -18.77
CA GLY A 69 47.07 36.65 -19.15
C GLY A 69 47.50 35.62 -18.07
N THR A 70 46.65 35.39 -17.04
CA THR A 70 46.96 34.38 -16.03
C THR A 70 46.81 32.97 -16.62
N PRO A 71 47.77 32.03 -16.48
CA PRO A 71 47.65 30.67 -16.98
C PRO A 71 46.41 29.95 -16.39
N ALA A 72 45.72 29.18 -17.20
CA ALA A 72 44.49 28.52 -16.82
C ALA A 72 44.61 27.61 -15.56
N GLU A 73 45.76 26.95 -15.44
CA GLU A 73 46.09 26.09 -14.28
C GLU A 73 46.12 26.86 -12.94
N VAL A 74 46.48 28.12 -12.95
CA VAL A 74 46.55 29.02 -11.78
C VAL A 74 45.26 29.81 -11.62
N ALA A 75 44.63 30.21 -12.73
CA ALA A 75 43.41 31.03 -12.73
C ALA A 75 42.23 30.33 -12.05
N GLY A 76 42.06 28.99 -12.20
CA GLY A 76 40.97 28.21 -11.60
C GLY A 76 40.99 28.24 -10.06
N PRO A 77 42.04 27.75 -9.41
CA PRO A 77 42.14 27.75 -7.94
C PRO A 77 42.12 29.19 -7.36
N LEU A 78 42.75 30.14 -8.04
CA LEU A 78 42.77 31.55 -7.59
C LEU A 78 41.37 32.17 -7.65
N ALA A 79 40.63 31.97 -8.74
CA ALA A 79 39.25 32.44 -8.87
C ALA A 79 38.30 31.83 -7.82
N GLN A 80 38.52 30.57 -7.47
CA GLN A 80 37.74 29.88 -6.40
C GLN A 80 38.02 30.53 -5.03
N GLY A 81 39.29 30.73 -4.68
CA GLY A 81 39.67 31.40 -3.43
C GLY A 81 39.15 32.83 -3.33
N MET A 82 39.29 33.60 -4.42
CA MET A 82 38.77 34.98 -4.50
C MET A 82 37.25 35.04 -4.35
N ALA A 83 36.52 34.14 -4.99
CA ALA A 83 35.06 34.05 -4.87
C ALA A 83 34.63 33.75 -3.43
N ALA A 84 35.24 32.76 -2.78
CA ALA A 84 34.95 32.42 -1.38
C ALA A 84 35.23 33.59 -0.42
N THR A 85 36.38 34.24 -0.57
CA THR A 85 36.76 35.42 0.23
C THR A 85 35.79 36.58 0.02
N ALA A 86 35.40 36.88 -1.22
CA ALA A 86 34.45 37.93 -1.51
C ALA A 86 33.05 37.67 -0.94
N ILE A 87 32.56 36.46 -1.00
CA ILE A 87 31.25 36.07 -0.39
C ILE A 87 31.33 36.26 1.13
N THR A 88 32.39 35.80 1.77
CA THR A 88 32.58 35.94 3.21
C THR A 88 32.67 37.39 3.66
N ALA A 89 33.50 38.19 2.94
CA ALA A 89 33.66 39.62 3.22
C ALA A 89 32.37 40.43 3.02
N ALA A 90 31.50 39.99 2.10
CA ALA A 90 30.19 40.57 1.87
C ALA A 90 29.10 40.12 2.89
N GLY A 91 29.45 39.35 3.93
CA GLY A 91 28.51 38.92 4.93
C GLY A 91 27.92 37.52 4.73
N GLY A 92 28.46 36.76 3.75
CA GLY A 92 28.12 35.37 3.52
C GLY A 92 26.71 35.13 2.94
N VAL A 93 26.25 33.91 3.06
CA VAL A 93 24.90 33.47 2.65
C VAL A 93 24.29 32.71 3.80
N ASN A 94 23.11 33.13 4.27
CA ASN A 94 22.31 32.42 5.28
C ASN A 94 20.83 32.55 4.93
N ILE A 95 20.15 31.41 4.85
CA ILE A 95 18.73 31.35 4.51
C ILE A 95 18.02 30.53 5.55
N ASN A 96 17.07 31.12 6.25
CA ASN A 96 16.19 30.46 7.20
C ASN A 96 14.83 30.29 6.56
N LEU A 97 14.36 29.05 6.51
CA LEU A 97 13.04 28.67 6.04
C LEU A 97 12.22 28.16 7.22
N HIS A 98 11.00 28.65 7.36
CA HIS A 98 10.05 28.15 8.32
C HIS A 98 8.73 27.82 7.63
N MET A 99 8.40 26.54 7.57
CA MET A 99 7.13 25.99 7.11
C MET A 99 6.44 25.31 8.29
N ALA A 100 5.25 25.77 8.65
CA ALA A 100 4.49 25.19 9.78
C ALA A 100 3.85 23.85 9.40
N GLY A 101 3.38 23.73 8.16
CA GLY A 101 2.76 22.54 7.65
C GLY A 101 1.97 22.77 6.38
N VAL A 102 1.30 21.73 5.94
CA VAL A 102 0.38 21.72 4.81
C VAL A 102 -0.98 21.21 5.35
N PRO A 103 -1.87 22.10 5.81
CA PRO A 103 -3.23 21.71 6.13
C PRO A 103 -3.98 21.32 4.86
N GLY A 104 -4.83 20.30 4.96
CA GLY A 104 -5.66 19.85 3.84
C GLY A 104 -6.95 19.20 4.35
N ASN A 105 -8.07 19.64 3.78
CA ASN A 105 -9.40 19.08 3.97
C ASN A 105 -9.85 18.46 2.66
N TYR A 106 -10.27 17.20 2.72
CA TYR A 106 -10.67 16.44 1.55
C TYR A 106 -12.01 15.75 1.81
N HIS A 107 -12.96 15.95 0.90
CA HIS A 107 -14.21 15.21 0.90
C HIS A 107 -14.23 14.33 -0.35
N THR A 108 -14.35 13.03 -0.14
CA THR A 108 -14.32 12.05 -1.24
C THR A 108 -15.58 11.18 -1.25
N PRO A 109 -16.75 11.75 -1.64
CA PRO A 109 -17.94 10.95 -1.82
C PRO A 109 -17.78 10.00 -3.03
N THR A 110 -18.16 8.76 -2.83
CA THR A 110 -18.11 7.71 -3.85
C THR A 110 -19.47 7.02 -3.96
N TYR A 111 -19.97 6.90 -5.18
CA TYR A 111 -21.18 6.19 -5.51
C TYR A 111 -20.81 4.96 -6.35
N ASN A 112 -21.19 3.78 -5.90
CA ASN A 112 -21.01 2.55 -6.65
C ASN A 112 -22.36 1.92 -6.93
N LEU A 113 -22.55 1.52 -8.17
CA LEU A 113 -23.72 0.77 -8.63
C LEU A 113 -23.20 -0.47 -9.36
N GLY A 114 -23.81 -1.60 -9.11
CA GLY A 114 -23.49 -2.84 -9.80
C GLY A 114 -24.75 -3.64 -10.08
N VAL A 115 -24.81 -4.25 -11.25
CA VAL A 115 -25.84 -5.24 -11.59
C VAL A 115 -25.15 -6.51 -12.06
N TYR A 116 -25.65 -7.65 -11.65
CA TYR A 116 -25.04 -8.92 -12.00
C TYR A 116 -26.08 -10.00 -12.28
N HIS A 117 -25.69 -10.91 -13.15
CA HIS A 117 -26.39 -12.15 -13.42
C HIS A 117 -25.41 -13.31 -13.42
N GLU A 118 -25.78 -14.41 -12.78
CA GLU A 118 -25.05 -15.67 -12.82
C GLU A 118 -26.00 -16.80 -13.11
N SER A 119 -25.67 -17.66 -14.06
CA SER A 119 -26.37 -18.89 -14.43
C SER A 119 -25.46 -20.09 -14.18
N ASN A 120 -25.97 -21.09 -13.48
CA ASN A 120 -25.36 -22.39 -13.33
C ASN A 120 -26.25 -23.39 -14.08
N VAL A 121 -25.69 -24.03 -15.11
CA VAL A 121 -26.39 -24.97 -15.98
C VAL A 121 -25.80 -26.37 -15.80
N GLU A 122 -26.59 -27.31 -15.37
CA GLU A 122 -26.18 -28.71 -15.29
C GLU A 122 -26.24 -29.34 -16.70
N ILE A 123 -25.07 -29.39 -17.38
CA ILE A 123 -24.94 -29.99 -18.70
C ILE A 123 -25.14 -31.49 -18.63
N THR A 124 -24.61 -32.11 -17.57
CA THR A 124 -24.82 -33.51 -17.21
C THR A 124 -24.98 -33.62 -15.67
N PRO A 125 -25.42 -34.75 -15.14
CA PRO A 125 -25.48 -34.92 -13.66
C PRO A 125 -24.15 -34.70 -12.91
N ARG A 126 -23.05 -34.65 -13.65
CA ARG A 126 -21.71 -34.44 -13.07
C ARG A 126 -21.03 -33.14 -13.54
N LEU A 127 -21.49 -32.52 -14.63
CA LEU A 127 -20.88 -31.35 -15.22
C LEU A 127 -21.80 -30.14 -15.15
N THR A 128 -21.37 -29.12 -14.43
CA THR A 128 -22.05 -27.82 -14.33
C THR A 128 -21.22 -26.74 -15.01
N ALA A 129 -21.86 -25.96 -15.89
CA ALA A 129 -21.27 -24.73 -16.43
C ALA A 129 -21.80 -23.53 -15.64
N THR A 130 -20.91 -22.62 -15.30
CA THR A 130 -21.21 -21.32 -14.70
C THR A 130 -20.95 -20.23 -15.72
N LEU A 131 -21.96 -19.37 -15.96
CA LEU A 131 -21.85 -18.18 -16.78
C LEU A 131 -22.28 -16.97 -15.96
N GLY A 132 -21.38 -16.03 -15.77
CA GLY A 132 -21.64 -14.80 -15.01
C GLY A 132 -21.30 -13.56 -15.83
N LEU A 133 -22.08 -12.50 -15.61
CA LEU A 133 -21.79 -11.17 -16.11
C LEU A 133 -22.17 -10.16 -15.04
N ARG A 134 -21.25 -9.26 -14.73
CA ARG A 134 -21.48 -8.13 -13.85
C ARG A 134 -21.08 -6.84 -14.55
N TYR A 135 -21.86 -5.81 -14.38
CA TYR A 135 -21.52 -4.44 -14.77
C TYR A 135 -21.42 -3.60 -13.51
N ASP A 136 -20.27 -2.96 -13.35
CA ASP A 136 -20.00 -2.03 -12.25
C ASP A 136 -19.81 -0.62 -12.78
N TYR A 137 -20.43 0.34 -12.11
CA TYR A 137 -20.27 1.76 -12.30
C TYR A 137 -19.83 2.40 -10.99
N SER A 138 -18.74 3.15 -11.02
CA SER A 138 -18.21 3.90 -9.89
C SER A 138 -18.08 5.37 -10.25
N ASN A 139 -18.65 6.23 -9.43
CA ASN A 139 -18.51 7.68 -9.53
C ASN A 139 -17.73 8.17 -8.31
N VAL A 140 -16.55 8.70 -8.54
CA VAL A 140 -15.63 9.16 -7.51
C VAL A 140 -15.48 10.66 -7.61
N VAL A 141 -15.71 11.34 -6.51
CA VAL A 141 -15.63 12.80 -6.41
C VAL A 141 -14.53 13.16 -5.41
N ILE A 142 -13.86 14.27 -5.63
CA ILE A 142 -13.01 14.90 -4.61
C ILE A 142 -13.31 16.40 -4.58
N ASP A 143 -13.69 16.88 -3.40
CA ASP A 143 -13.66 18.29 -3.03
C ASP A 143 -12.44 18.50 -2.15
N TYR A 144 -11.58 19.43 -2.50
CA TYR A 144 -10.37 19.66 -1.74
C TYR A 144 -10.09 21.14 -1.49
N GLU A 145 -9.53 21.37 -0.31
CA GLU A 145 -8.97 22.65 0.11
C GLU A 145 -7.64 22.36 0.82
N ALA A 146 -6.53 22.76 0.20
CA ALA A 146 -5.19 22.56 0.73
C ALA A 146 -4.37 23.82 0.55
N SER A 147 -3.54 24.17 1.51
CA SER A 147 -2.70 25.37 1.45
C SER A 147 -1.35 25.11 2.09
N ALA A 148 -0.36 25.91 1.72
CA ALA A 148 0.93 25.90 2.37
C ALA A 148 1.58 27.29 2.29
N ALA A 149 2.38 27.62 3.29
CA ALA A 149 3.19 28.82 3.29
C ALA A 149 4.57 28.55 3.89
N VAL A 150 5.59 29.21 3.32
CA VAL A 150 6.94 29.21 3.85
C VAL A 150 7.38 30.64 4.13
N ASN A 151 7.79 30.92 5.35
CA ASN A 151 8.43 32.17 5.72
C ASN A 151 9.94 32.03 5.44
N VAL A 152 10.47 32.98 4.71
CA VAL A 152 11.85 33.04 4.30
C VAL A 152 12.50 34.25 4.95
N ALA A 153 13.57 34.03 5.69
CA ALA A 153 14.44 35.08 6.17
C ALA A 153 15.86 34.81 5.63
N ALA A 154 16.31 35.62 4.67
CA ALA A 154 17.59 35.42 3.99
C ALA A 154 18.51 36.61 4.25
N SER A 155 19.78 36.31 4.50
CA SER A 155 20.90 37.27 4.45
C SER A 155 21.85 36.78 3.37
N VAL A 156 21.94 37.53 2.27
CA VAL A 156 22.78 37.18 1.12
C VAL A 156 23.71 38.38 0.81
N MET A 157 24.97 38.18 1.06
CA MET A 157 26.02 39.23 0.80
C MET A 157 25.65 40.58 1.45
N GLY A 158 25.20 40.54 2.71
CA GLY A 158 24.82 41.72 3.51
C GLY A 158 23.43 42.29 3.22
N GLN A 159 22.75 41.85 2.20
CA GLN A 159 21.35 42.18 1.94
C GLN A 159 20.41 41.27 2.71
N GLN A 160 19.50 41.84 3.47
CA GLN A 160 18.47 41.09 4.20
C GLN A 160 17.17 41.15 3.42
N VAL A 161 16.54 39.96 3.27
CA VAL A 161 15.26 39.80 2.60
C VAL A 161 14.36 38.95 3.53
N ALA A 162 13.17 39.44 3.80
CA ALA A 162 12.10 38.68 4.44
C ALA A 162 10.92 38.61 3.47
N SER A 163 10.38 37.42 3.29
CA SER A 163 9.28 37.17 2.37
C SER A 163 8.46 35.97 2.83
N THR A 164 7.16 36.01 2.62
CA THR A 164 6.29 34.84 2.75
C THR A 164 5.92 34.34 1.36
N VAL A 165 6.18 33.10 1.08
CA VAL A 165 5.71 32.45 -0.16
C VAL A 165 4.54 31.55 0.21
N SER A 166 3.40 31.73 -0.43
CA SER A 166 2.18 30.97 -0.16
C SER A 166 1.53 30.41 -1.41
N SER A 167 0.92 29.25 -1.30
CA SER A 167 0.11 28.59 -2.32
C SER A 167 -1.13 28.01 -1.69
N ALA A 168 -2.27 28.09 -2.39
CA ALA A 168 -3.53 27.50 -1.97
C ALA A 168 -4.25 26.91 -3.17
N LEU A 169 -4.79 25.70 -2.98
CA LEU A 169 -5.51 24.92 -3.96
C LEU A 169 -6.90 24.59 -3.42
N ALA A 170 -7.93 24.90 -4.17
CA ALA A 170 -9.31 24.55 -3.84
C ALA A 170 -10.08 24.30 -5.13
N ASP A 171 -10.64 23.10 -5.29
CA ASP A 171 -11.41 22.74 -6.48
C ASP A 171 -12.29 21.50 -6.21
N HIS A 172 -13.15 21.20 -7.19
CA HIS A 172 -14.03 20.05 -7.23
C HIS A 172 -13.73 19.23 -8.48
N GLN A 173 -13.38 17.96 -8.29
CA GLN A 173 -13.10 17.03 -9.38
C GLN A 173 -14.03 15.83 -9.33
N ARG A 174 -14.44 15.32 -10.48
CA ARG A 174 -15.32 14.18 -10.61
C ARG A 174 -14.85 13.27 -11.73
N ASN A 175 -14.69 11.97 -11.41
CA ASN A 175 -14.44 10.93 -12.38
C ASN A 175 -15.45 9.80 -12.26
N HIS A 176 -15.69 9.12 -13.36
CA HIS A 176 -16.49 7.91 -13.36
C HIS A 176 -15.70 6.79 -14.05
N PHE A 177 -15.95 5.60 -13.60
CA PHE A 177 -15.34 4.38 -14.11
C PHE A 177 -16.43 3.33 -14.23
N ASP A 178 -16.42 2.57 -15.31
CA ASP A 178 -17.35 1.48 -15.51
C ASP A 178 -16.64 0.28 -16.14
N GLU A 179 -17.11 -0.93 -15.83
CA GLU A 179 -16.49 -2.14 -16.32
C GLU A 179 -17.46 -3.30 -16.41
N PHE A 180 -17.31 -4.10 -17.50
CA PHE A 180 -17.96 -5.40 -17.64
C PHE A 180 -17.06 -6.51 -17.17
N LEU A 181 -17.58 -7.38 -16.28
CA LEU A 181 -16.87 -8.42 -15.58
C LEU A 181 -17.46 -9.80 -15.93
N PRO A 182 -17.07 -10.40 -17.04
CA PRO A 182 -17.49 -11.74 -17.41
C PRO A 182 -16.81 -12.78 -16.53
N LYS A 183 -17.52 -13.90 -16.29
CA LYS A 183 -17.09 -15.08 -15.57
C LYS A 183 -17.58 -16.32 -16.31
N VAL A 184 -16.68 -17.27 -16.55
CA VAL A 184 -16.99 -18.58 -17.12
C VAL A 184 -16.33 -19.64 -16.26
N GLY A 185 -17.10 -20.64 -15.85
CA GLY A 185 -16.62 -21.75 -15.03
C GLY A 185 -17.17 -23.09 -15.49
N LEU A 186 -16.41 -24.15 -15.24
CA LEU A 186 -16.81 -25.52 -15.40
C LEU A 186 -16.49 -26.29 -14.11
N THR A 187 -17.46 -26.99 -13.56
CA THR A 187 -17.27 -27.81 -12.37
C THR A 187 -17.68 -29.24 -12.68
N TYR A 188 -16.76 -30.20 -12.47
CA TYR A 188 -17.02 -31.61 -12.60
C TYR A 188 -17.12 -32.28 -11.23
N ASN A 189 -18.29 -32.84 -10.92
CA ASN A 189 -18.59 -33.47 -9.65
C ASN A 189 -18.11 -34.92 -9.63
N LEU A 190 -17.26 -35.25 -8.68
CA LEU A 190 -16.69 -36.58 -8.42
C LEU A 190 -17.57 -37.42 -7.44
N GLY A 191 -18.79 -36.96 -7.18
CA GLY A 191 -19.68 -37.58 -6.21
C GLY A 191 -19.22 -37.30 -4.77
N LYS A 192 -19.15 -38.32 -3.93
CA LYS A 192 -18.70 -38.18 -2.54
C LYS A 192 -17.24 -37.71 -2.43
N ALA A 193 -16.42 -37.93 -3.46
CA ALA A 193 -15.00 -37.53 -3.45
C ALA A 193 -14.79 -36.02 -3.63
N GLY A 194 -15.83 -35.25 -4.02
CA GLY A 194 -15.71 -33.80 -4.15
C GLY A 194 -15.93 -33.33 -5.57
N ASN A 195 -15.17 -32.33 -6.00
CA ASN A 195 -15.24 -31.76 -7.35
C ASN A 195 -13.88 -31.22 -7.83
N VAL A 196 -13.77 -31.06 -9.14
CA VAL A 196 -12.70 -30.30 -9.79
C VAL A 196 -13.33 -29.20 -10.63
N TYR A 197 -12.65 -28.06 -10.75
CA TYR A 197 -13.19 -26.92 -11.48
C TYR A 197 -12.11 -26.19 -12.29
N ALA A 198 -12.59 -25.49 -13.31
CA ALA A 198 -11.84 -24.48 -14.07
C ALA A 198 -12.64 -23.18 -14.06
N LEU A 199 -11.98 -22.05 -13.85
CA LEU A 199 -12.57 -20.73 -13.80
C LEU A 199 -11.76 -19.74 -14.65
N PHE A 200 -12.48 -18.93 -15.41
CA PHE A 200 -11.97 -17.78 -16.12
C PHE A 200 -12.83 -16.58 -15.75
N ALA A 201 -12.23 -15.52 -15.23
CA ALA A 201 -12.97 -14.35 -14.76
C ALA A 201 -12.18 -13.06 -14.94
N LYS A 202 -12.91 -11.97 -15.21
CA LYS A 202 -12.33 -10.62 -15.19
C LYS A 202 -12.55 -9.98 -13.82
N GLY A 203 -11.49 -9.39 -13.25
CA GLY A 203 -11.51 -8.58 -12.04
C GLY A 203 -11.37 -7.09 -12.37
N TYR A 204 -11.82 -6.24 -11.44
CA TYR A 204 -11.80 -4.80 -11.57
C TYR A 204 -11.59 -4.13 -10.21
N ARG A 205 -10.81 -3.05 -10.22
CA ARG A 205 -10.66 -2.14 -9.09
C ARG A 205 -10.78 -0.71 -9.60
N ALA A 206 -11.71 0.07 -9.06
CA ALA A 206 -11.94 1.44 -9.50
C ALA A 206 -10.70 2.32 -9.30
N GLY A 207 -10.56 3.34 -10.14
CA GLY A 207 -9.61 4.42 -9.97
C GLY A 207 -10.03 5.37 -8.84
N GLY A 208 -9.25 6.42 -8.62
CA GLY A 208 -9.51 7.38 -7.56
C GLY A 208 -8.56 8.56 -7.55
N TYR A 209 -8.41 9.18 -6.39
CA TYR A 209 -7.59 10.36 -6.19
C TYR A 209 -6.56 10.18 -5.08
N ASN A 210 -5.36 10.72 -5.31
CA ASN A 210 -4.25 10.74 -4.38
C ASN A 210 -4.26 12.02 -3.54
N ILE A 211 -4.87 12.00 -2.38
CA ILE A 211 -4.89 13.16 -1.47
C ILE A 211 -3.50 13.54 -0.95
N GLN A 212 -2.56 12.59 -0.88
CA GLN A 212 -1.18 12.86 -0.44
C GLN A 212 -0.39 13.70 -1.45
N MET A 213 -0.79 13.70 -2.72
CA MET A 213 -0.14 14.50 -3.77
C MET A 213 -0.25 16.00 -3.55
N PHE A 214 -1.27 16.48 -2.85
CA PHE A 214 -1.41 17.91 -2.57
C PHE A 214 -0.26 18.48 -1.74
N SER A 215 0.22 17.70 -0.78
CA SER A 215 1.41 18.08 0.00
C SER A 215 2.65 18.22 -0.88
N ASP A 216 2.87 17.29 -1.80
CA ASP A 216 4.01 17.30 -2.72
C ASP A 216 3.91 18.45 -3.73
N ILE A 217 2.72 18.70 -4.28
CA ILE A 217 2.47 19.80 -5.23
C ILE A 217 2.76 21.13 -4.56
N LEU A 218 2.12 21.42 -3.42
CA LEU A 218 2.30 22.67 -2.71
C LEU A 218 3.76 22.90 -2.29
N GLN A 219 4.44 21.89 -1.77
CA GLN A 219 5.84 22.00 -1.40
C GLN A 219 6.75 22.26 -2.61
N SER A 220 6.48 21.59 -3.74
CA SER A 220 7.25 21.80 -4.97
C SER A 220 7.08 23.23 -5.50
N GLU A 221 5.88 23.78 -5.46
CA GLU A 221 5.57 25.15 -5.86
C GLU A 221 6.27 26.16 -4.96
N LEU A 222 6.14 25.99 -3.63
CA LEU A 222 6.82 26.86 -2.67
C LEU A 222 8.34 26.83 -2.84
N GLN A 223 8.93 25.65 -3.08
CA GLN A 223 10.37 25.52 -3.33
C GLN A 223 10.79 26.19 -4.62
N ALA A 224 10.01 26.06 -5.69
CA ALA A 224 10.30 26.71 -6.98
C ALA A 224 10.24 28.24 -6.86
N ALA A 225 9.21 28.77 -6.22
CA ALA A 225 9.03 30.19 -6.00
C ALA A 225 10.10 30.75 -5.05
N SER A 226 10.47 30.00 -4.01
CA SER A 226 11.49 30.39 -3.04
C SER A 226 12.90 30.55 -3.62
N ARG A 227 13.18 30.03 -4.81
CA ARG A 227 14.45 30.22 -5.49
C ARG A 227 14.62 31.64 -6.12
N ASN A 228 13.53 32.40 -6.20
CA ASN A 228 13.46 33.69 -6.89
C ASN A 228 13.44 34.90 -5.94
N PHE A 229 13.96 34.80 -4.72
CA PHE A 229 13.88 35.88 -3.71
C PHE A 229 14.67 37.13 -4.03
N ARG A 230 14.69 37.64 -5.22
CA ARG A 230 15.41 38.85 -5.52
C ARG A 230 14.72 40.14 -5.10
N GLN A 231 13.47 40.04 -4.65
CA GLN A 231 12.69 41.19 -4.21
C GLN A 231 12.05 40.92 -2.84
N PRO A 232 12.08 41.88 -1.90
CA PRO A 232 11.35 41.77 -0.66
C PRO A 232 9.85 41.88 -0.91
N GLY A 233 9.06 41.10 -0.18
CA GLY A 233 7.60 41.11 -0.24
C GLY A 233 7.00 39.72 -0.30
N ASP A 234 5.71 39.62 -0.03
CA ASP A 234 4.98 38.39 -0.04
C ASP A 234 4.69 37.93 -1.48
N ILE A 235 4.92 36.65 -1.75
CA ILE A 235 4.67 35.99 -3.03
C ILE A 235 3.49 35.04 -2.84
N ARG A 236 2.39 35.32 -3.51
CA ARG A 236 1.28 34.40 -3.63
C ARG A 236 1.35 33.73 -4.98
N ILE A 237 1.27 32.38 -4.98
CA ILE A 237 1.23 31.60 -6.21
C ILE A 237 -0.24 31.49 -6.62
N ASP A 238 -0.57 32.05 -7.78
CA ASP A 238 -1.90 31.97 -8.38
C ASP A 238 -1.98 30.81 -9.38
N HIS A 239 -3.12 30.17 -9.45
CA HIS A 239 -3.39 29.02 -10.31
C HIS A 239 -4.43 29.36 -11.35
N ASP A 240 -4.09 29.21 -12.61
CA ASP A 240 -5.00 29.30 -13.73
C ASP A 240 -5.71 27.95 -14.01
N ALA A 241 -6.66 27.93 -14.92
CA ALA A 241 -7.38 26.71 -15.32
C ALA A 241 -6.41 25.61 -15.82
N ALA A 242 -5.33 25.99 -16.52
CA ALA A 242 -4.35 25.01 -17.00
C ALA A 242 -3.53 24.40 -15.85
N ALA A 243 -3.29 25.15 -14.77
CA ALA A 243 -2.68 24.61 -13.55
C ALA A 243 -3.60 23.59 -12.88
N TYR A 244 -4.89 23.91 -12.70
CA TYR A 244 -5.86 22.97 -12.16
C TYR A 244 -6.03 21.71 -13.01
N ASP A 245 -6.00 21.79 -14.34
CA ASP A 245 -6.00 20.62 -15.23
C ASP A 245 -4.77 19.73 -15.03
N ARG A 246 -3.59 20.32 -14.82
CA ARG A 246 -2.37 19.56 -14.50
C ARG A 246 -2.46 18.88 -13.13
N ILE A 247 -2.99 19.60 -12.14
CA ILE A 247 -3.20 19.06 -10.79
C ILE A 247 -4.17 17.87 -10.86
N ALA A 248 -5.34 18.04 -11.51
CA ALA A 248 -6.33 16.99 -11.67
C ALA A 248 -5.73 15.71 -12.27
N LYS A 249 -4.89 15.83 -13.30
CA LYS A 249 -4.18 14.69 -13.92
C LYS A 249 -3.16 14.05 -12.99
N SER A 250 -2.48 14.83 -12.16
CA SER A 250 -1.44 14.32 -11.25
C SER A 250 -2.01 13.61 -10.03
N ILE A 251 -3.17 14.03 -9.53
CA ILE A 251 -3.82 13.42 -8.37
C ILE A 251 -4.67 12.18 -8.71
N THR A 252 -5.00 11.98 -9.99
CA THR A 252 -5.88 10.89 -10.44
C THR A 252 -5.06 9.64 -10.75
N TYR A 253 -5.55 8.47 -10.31
CA TYR A 253 -5.07 7.17 -10.76
C TYR A 253 -6.19 6.37 -11.44
N LYS A 254 -5.79 5.55 -12.42
CA LYS A 254 -6.69 4.79 -13.28
C LYS A 254 -7.23 3.53 -12.60
N PRO A 255 -8.32 2.96 -13.10
CA PRO A 255 -8.77 1.63 -12.74
C PRO A 255 -7.70 0.56 -13.07
N GLU A 256 -7.68 -0.48 -12.24
CA GLU A 256 -6.94 -1.71 -12.47
C GLU A 256 -7.90 -2.77 -12.98
N THR A 257 -7.49 -3.55 -13.98
CA THR A 257 -8.23 -4.71 -14.48
C THR A 257 -7.35 -5.96 -14.47
N SER A 258 -7.97 -7.10 -14.21
CA SER A 258 -7.27 -8.39 -14.23
C SER A 258 -8.07 -9.47 -14.94
N TRP A 259 -7.37 -10.43 -15.55
CA TRP A 259 -7.90 -11.67 -16.06
C TRP A 259 -7.32 -12.83 -15.26
N ASN A 260 -8.18 -13.56 -14.57
CA ASN A 260 -7.82 -14.72 -13.76
C ASN A 260 -8.18 -16.03 -14.49
N TYR A 261 -7.22 -16.94 -14.56
CA TYR A 261 -7.34 -18.31 -15.03
C TYR A 261 -7.03 -19.22 -13.85
N GLU A 262 -7.97 -20.04 -13.44
CA GLU A 262 -7.83 -20.88 -12.24
C GLU A 262 -8.30 -22.29 -12.51
N LEU A 263 -7.54 -23.26 -12.02
CA LEU A 263 -7.89 -24.67 -11.95
C LEU A 263 -7.82 -25.10 -10.51
N GLY A 264 -8.84 -25.84 -10.03
CA GLY A 264 -8.82 -26.27 -8.65
C GLY A 264 -9.59 -27.56 -8.40
N ALA A 265 -9.44 -28.06 -7.19
CA ALA A 265 -10.10 -29.25 -6.71
C ALA A 265 -10.48 -29.12 -5.23
N HIS A 266 -11.68 -29.53 -4.89
CA HIS A 266 -12.16 -29.73 -3.52
C HIS A 266 -12.41 -31.20 -3.31
N LEU A 267 -11.56 -31.88 -2.53
CA LEU A 267 -11.59 -33.32 -2.37
C LEU A 267 -11.94 -33.70 -0.93
N ASN A 268 -12.88 -34.62 -0.80
CA ASN A 268 -13.25 -35.25 0.46
C ASN A 268 -12.67 -36.67 0.48
N LEU A 269 -11.75 -36.91 1.37
CA LEU A 269 -11.03 -38.17 1.53
C LEU A 269 -11.38 -38.80 2.89
N LEU A 270 -11.19 -40.11 3.05
CA LEU A 270 -11.39 -40.82 4.28
C LEU A 270 -12.79 -40.56 4.92
N ASP A 271 -13.85 -40.72 4.12
CA ASP A 271 -15.24 -40.43 4.53
C ASP A 271 -15.43 -39.01 5.07
N SER A 272 -14.84 -38.02 4.36
CA SER A 272 -14.87 -36.58 4.71
C SER A 272 -14.10 -36.17 5.97
N ARG A 273 -13.33 -37.09 6.57
CA ARG A 273 -12.45 -36.74 7.69
C ARG A 273 -11.19 -36.00 7.26
N LEU A 274 -10.83 -36.12 6.02
CA LEU A 274 -9.73 -35.41 5.41
C LEU A 274 -10.28 -34.62 4.22
N GLN A 275 -10.09 -33.32 4.21
CA GLN A 275 -10.49 -32.41 3.15
C GLN A 275 -9.25 -31.77 2.56
N LEU A 276 -9.12 -31.84 1.22
CA LEU A 276 -8.03 -31.26 0.47
C LEU A 276 -8.60 -30.27 -0.55
N ASP A 277 -8.23 -28.99 -0.41
CA ASP A 277 -8.50 -27.93 -1.37
C ASP A 277 -7.17 -27.62 -2.08
N LEU A 278 -7.18 -27.62 -3.40
CA LEU A 278 -6.03 -27.29 -4.26
C LEU A 278 -6.49 -26.28 -5.28
N SER A 279 -5.66 -25.26 -5.55
CA SER A 279 -5.83 -24.38 -6.70
C SER A 279 -4.49 -24.00 -7.32
N ALA A 280 -4.52 -23.79 -8.64
CA ALA A 280 -3.45 -23.20 -9.40
C ALA A 280 -4.02 -22.05 -10.20
N PHE A 281 -3.39 -20.89 -10.17
CA PHE A 281 -3.89 -19.71 -10.84
C PHE A 281 -2.81 -19.00 -11.66
N TYR A 282 -3.28 -18.29 -12.67
CA TYR A 282 -2.50 -17.32 -13.43
C TYR A 282 -3.36 -16.07 -13.66
N MET A 283 -2.87 -14.92 -13.23
CA MET A 283 -3.57 -13.64 -13.33
C MET A 283 -2.74 -12.66 -14.16
N GLN A 284 -3.34 -12.07 -15.18
CA GLN A 284 -2.78 -10.95 -15.93
C GLN A 284 -3.42 -9.65 -15.42
N ILE A 285 -2.61 -8.67 -15.07
CA ILE A 285 -3.06 -7.40 -14.50
C ILE A 285 -2.63 -6.27 -15.42
N ARG A 286 -3.55 -5.33 -15.68
CA ARG A 286 -3.28 -4.11 -16.44
C ARG A 286 -3.58 -2.88 -15.60
N ASP A 287 -2.78 -1.84 -15.78
CA ASP A 287 -2.85 -0.61 -15.00
C ASP A 287 -2.83 -0.91 -13.49
N GLN A 288 -2.00 -1.86 -13.06
CA GLN A 288 -1.92 -2.29 -11.66
C GLN A 288 -1.70 -1.10 -10.73
N GLN A 289 -2.57 -0.98 -9.74
CA GLN A 289 -2.47 0.06 -8.72
C GLN A 289 -1.39 -0.31 -7.71
N VAL A 290 -0.26 0.37 -7.78
CA VAL A 290 0.91 0.16 -6.91
C VAL A 290 1.02 1.34 -5.96
N SER A 291 1.22 1.06 -4.67
CA SER A 291 1.43 2.10 -3.67
C SER A 291 2.92 2.39 -3.53
N VAL A 292 3.33 3.57 -3.96
CA VAL A 292 4.72 4.03 -3.93
C VAL A 292 4.90 5.22 -2.98
N MET A 293 6.13 5.53 -2.60
CA MET A 293 6.41 6.76 -1.84
C MET A 293 6.31 7.99 -2.74
N ALA A 294 5.73 9.06 -2.21
CA ALA A 294 5.72 10.35 -2.87
C ALA A 294 7.16 10.85 -3.11
N ARG A 295 7.46 11.27 -4.35
CA ARG A 295 8.84 11.39 -4.84
C ARG A 295 9.60 12.61 -4.38
N THR A 296 8.94 13.74 -4.21
CA THR A 296 9.62 15.02 -4.02
C THR A 296 10.20 15.16 -2.63
N TYR A 297 9.48 14.78 -1.61
CA TYR A 297 9.89 14.89 -0.21
C TYR A 297 9.89 13.57 0.55
N GLY A 298 9.40 12.47 -0.07
CA GLY A 298 9.36 11.14 0.54
C GLY A 298 8.41 11.04 1.73
N PHE A 299 7.42 11.91 1.83
CA PHE A 299 6.38 11.87 2.85
C PHE A 299 5.06 11.39 2.24
N GLY A 300 4.50 10.35 2.84
CA GLY A 300 3.25 9.75 2.41
C GLY A 300 3.38 8.78 1.23
N ARG A 301 2.34 8.01 1.04
CA ARG A 301 2.23 7.03 -0.05
C ARG A 301 1.17 7.49 -1.04
N MET A 302 1.47 7.33 -2.31
CA MET A 302 0.53 7.59 -3.40
C MET A 302 0.28 6.33 -4.21
N MET A 303 -0.88 6.25 -4.84
CA MET A 303 -1.17 5.21 -5.82
C MET A 303 -0.66 5.66 -7.19
N THR A 304 0.03 4.77 -7.87
CA THR A 304 0.39 4.91 -9.28
C THR A 304 -0.06 3.66 -10.03
N ASN A 305 -0.11 3.73 -11.35
CA ASN A 305 -0.45 2.59 -12.17
C ASN A 305 0.82 2.06 -12.86
N ALA A 306 1.19 0.80 -12.55
CA ALA A 306 2.12 0.03 -13.37
C ALA A 306 1.39 -0.44 -14.63
N ALA A 307 2.07 -0.41 -15.79
CA ALA A 307 1.39 -0.70 -17.04
C ALA A 307 0.87 -2.14 -17.11
N LYS A 308 1.70 -3.12 -16.76
CA LYS A 308 1.35 -4.55 -16.78
C LYS A 308 2.12 -5.33 -15.72
N SER A 309 1.44 -6.32 -15.15
CA SER A 309 2.05 -7.33 -14.29
C SER A 309 1.32 -8.66 -14.44
N HIS A 310 1.93 -9.71 -13.94
CA HIS A 310 1.26 -11.01 -13.78
C HIS A 310 1.49 -11.56 -12.38
N SER A 311 0.58 -12.41 -11.95
CA SER A 311 0.70 -13.18 -10.72
C SER A 311 0.33 -14.63 -11.03
N CYS A 312 1.16 -15.59 -10.64
CA CYS A 312 0.83 -17.00 -10.74
C CYS A 312 1.18 -17.72 -9.44
N GLY A 313 0.46 -18.78 -9.15
CA GLY A 313 0.69 -19.49 -7.91
C GLY A 313 -0.07 -20.78 -7.76
N LEU A 314 0.20 -21.39 -6.62
CA LEU A 314 -0.41 -22.64 -6.16
C LEU A 314 -0.89 -22.43 -4.73
N GLU A 315 -2.09 -22.89 -4.41
CA GLU A 315 -2.62 -22.91 -3.07
C GLU A 315 -3.07 -24.33 -2.70
N ALA A 316 -2.73 -24.77 -1.50
CA ALA A 316 -3.11 -26.06 -0.97
C ALA A 316 -3.59 -25.89 0.47
N ARG A 317 -4.74 -26.44 0.79
CA ARG A 317 -5.27 -26.52 2.15
C ARG A 317 -5.67 -27.94 2.47
N LEU A 318 -5.11 -28.48 3.53
CA LEU A 318 -5.43 -29.80 4.06
C LEU A 318 -6.02 -29.65 5.45
N ARG A 319 -7.19 -30.22 5.69
CA ARG A 319 -7.89 -30.22 6.99
C ARG A 319 -8.24 -31.64 7.39
N GLY A 320 -7.98 -31.97 8.62
CA GLY A 320 -8.26 -33.29 9.15
C GLY A 320 -8.91 -33.28 10.53
N ILE A 321 -9.72 -34.31 10.77
CA ILE A 321 -10.30 -34.61 12.08
C ILE A 321 -10.19 -36.09 12.35
N THR A 322 -9.84 -36.48 13.59
CA THR A 322 -9.77 -37.90 14.00
C THR A 322 -11.16 -38.52 14.17
N THR A 323 -11.22 -39.84 14.20
CA THR A 323 -12.47 -40.63 14.34
C THR A 323 -13.23 -40.30 15.62
N ASP A 324 -12.52 -40.00 16.69
CA ASP A 324 -13.07 -39.63 18.01
C ASP A 324 -13.32 -38.11 18.14
N GLU A 325 -13.12 -37.35 17.04
CA GLU A 325 -13.30 -35.90 16.95
C GLU A 325 -12.47 -35.09 17.97
N ARG A 326 -11.45 -35.72 18.57
CA ARG A 326 -10.62 -35.05 19.59
C ARG A 326 -9.49 -34.22 18.99
N LEU A 327 -8.90 -34.70 17.91
CA LEU A 327 -7.84 -33.96 17.22
C LEU A 327 -8.37 -33.38 15.91
N SER A 328 -8.33 -32.07 15.77
CA SER A 328 -8.54 -31.35 14.51
C SER A 328 -7.30 -30.61 14.14
N TRP A 329 -7.00 -30.53 12.85
CA TRP A 329 -5.84 -29.84 12.35
C TRP A 329 -6.07 -29.27 10.96
N SER A 330 -5.31 -28.23 10.62
CA SER A 330 -5.34 -27.59 9.31
C SER A 330 -3.93 -27.19 8.92
N LEU A 331 -3.58 -27.43 7.66
CA LEU A 331 -2.34 -26.97 7.03
C LEU A 331 -2.72 -26.23 5.76
N ALA A 332 -2.33 -24.99 5.62
CA ALA A 332 -2.51 -24.18 4.41
C ALA A 332 -1.16 -23.68 3.93
N TYR A 333 -0.89 -23.84 2.64
CA TYR A 333 0.31 -23.36 1.97
C TYR A 333 -0.07 -22.61 0.71
N GLY A 334 0.55 -21.47 0.49
CA GLY A 334 0.45 -20.69 -0.72
C GLY A 334 1.84 -20.37 -1.28
N PHE A 335 1.97 -20.52 -2.59
CA PHE A 335 3.08 -19.99 -3.38
C PHE A 335 2.54 -18.97 -4.38
N THR A 336 3.13 -17.77 -4.42
CA THR A 336 2.75 -16.70 -5.33
C THR A 336 3.99 -16.05 -5.93
N SER A 337 4.09 -16.04 -7.24
CA SER A 337 5.06 -15.26 -7.99
C SER A 337 4.33 -14.12 -8.70
N ALA A 338 4.55 -12.89 -8.24
CA ALA A 338 3.97 -11.68 -8.82
C ALA A 338 5.10 -10.79 -9.33
N CYS A 339 5.13 -10.49 -10.64
CA CYS A 339 6.20 -9.74 -11.29
C CYS A 339 5.63 -8.68 -12.23
N PHE A 340 6.37 -7.58 -12.41
CA PHE A 340 6.06 -6.58 -13.42
C PHE A 340 6.46 -7.05 -14.80
N ASP A 341 5.54 -7.02 -15.77
CA ASP A 341 5.84 -7.26 -17.20
C ASP A 341 6.29 -5.98 -17.90
N ASP A 342 5.74 -4.84 -17.48
CA ASP A 342 6.04 -3.52 -18.01
C ASP A 342 5.76 -2.46 -16.94
N TYR A 343 6.83 -1.94 -16.38
CA TYR A 343 6.75 -0.82 -15.43
C TYR A 343 8.02 0.03 -15.52
N THR A 344 7.86 1.26 -15.97
CA THR A 344 8.93 2.26 -16.04
C THR A 344 8.52 3.46 -15.20
N ASP A 345 9.41 3.87 -14.32
CA ASP A 345 9.24 5.04 -13.49
C ASP A 345 10.42 6.01 -13.63
N SER A 346 10.26 7.26 -13.17
CA SER A 346 11.31 8.27 -13.19
C SER A 346 11.92 8.43 -11.81
N VAL A 347 13.20 8.17 -11.67
CA VAL A 347 13.94 8.29 -10.42
C VAL A 347 14.82 9.55 -10.44
N ARG A 348 14.87 10.25 -9.31
CA ARG A 348 15.72 11.42 -9.14
C ARG A 348 17.19 11.01 -9.13
N THR A 349 17.99 11.66 -9.99
CA THR A 349 19.44 11.50 -10.05
C THR A 349 20.13 12.83 -9.67
N ALA A 350 21.43 12.83 -9.56
CA ALA A 350 22.21 14.07 -9.31
C ALA A 350 22.02 15.16 -10.38
N THR A 351 21.69 14.76 -11.62
CA THR A 351 21.54 15.66 -12.78
C THR A 351 20.10 15.91 -13.19
N GLY A 352 19.10 15.33 -12.50
CA GLY A 352 17.68 15.46 -12.83
C GLY A 352 16.91 14.16 -12.61
N TYR A 353 15.94 13.87 -13.47
CA TYR A 353 15.16 12.65 -13.45
C TYR A 353 15.58 11.75 -14.61
N ALA A 354 15.75 10.44 -14.33
CA ALA A 354 16.03 9.43 -15.33
C ALA A 354 14.99 8.30 -15.27
N PRO A 355 14.56 7.75 -16.42
CA PRO A 355 13.68 6.61 -16.45
C PRO A 355 14.41 5.36 -15.96
N VAL A 356 13.73 4.58 -15.10
CA VAL A 356 14.20 3.29 -14.60
C VAL A 356 13.12 2.24 -14.88
N SER A 357 13.50 1.13 -15.50
CA SER A 357 12.62 0.00 -15.73
C SER A 357 12.67 -0.96 -14.56
N TYR A 358 11.51 -1.34 -14.05
CA TYR A 358 11.31 -2.37 -13.03
C TYR A 358 10.75 -3.67 -13.61
N LYS A 359 10.87 -3.84 -14.92
CA LYS A 359 10.46 -5.09 -15.58
C LYS A 359 11.15 -6.29 -14.92
N ASP A 360 10.41 -7.38 -14.76
CA ASP A 360 10.80 -8.64 -14.13
C ASP A 360 11.06 -8.55 -12.61
N ASN A 361 10.97 -7.37 -12.00
CA ASN A 361 11.00 -7.24 -10.55
C ASN A 361 9.70 -7.73 -9.92
N HIS A 362 9.81 -8.25 -8.70
CA HIS A 362 8.65 -8.67 -7.91
C HIS A 362 7.78 -7.47 -7.51
N VAL A 363 6.48 -7.67 -7.55
CA VAL A 363 5.51 -6.69 -7.04
C VAL A 363 5.67 -6.57 -5.53
N PRO A 364 5.84 -5.34 -4.99
CA PRO A 364 6.00 -5.13 -3.55
C PRO A 364 4.81 -5.64 -2.73
N PHE A 365 5.09 -6.02 -1.47
CA PHE A 365 4.11 -6.49 -0.48
C PHE A 365 3.45 -7.84 -0.78
N VAL A 366 3.95 -8.58 -1.76
CA VAL A 366 3.50 -9.94 -2.09
C VAL A 366 4.53 -10.95 -1.57
N PRO A 367 4.23 -11.71 -0.50
CA PRO A 367 5.11 -12.78 -0.05
C PRO A 367 5.11 -13.94 -1.03
N GLN A 368 6.29 -14.47 -1.36
CA GLN A 368 6.41 -15.59 -2.28
C GLN A 368 5.85 -16.90 -1.71
N HIS A 369 5.98 -17.09 -0.41
CA HIS A 369 5.48 -18.27 0.29
C HIS A 369 4.71 -17.87 1.53
N THR A 370 3.61 -18.54 1.78
CA THR A 370 2.82 -18.42 3.00
C THR A 370 2.52 -19.82 3.54
N LEU A 371 2.64 -19.98 4.85
CA LEU A 371 2.29 -21.24 5.52
C LEU A 371 1.50 -20.91 6.79
N ALA A 372 0.36 -21.57 6.97
CA ALA A 372 -0.39 -21.55 8.22
C ALA A 372 -0.72 -22.98 8.63
N ALA A 373 -0.44 -23.31 9.88
CA ALA A 373 -0.81 -24.60 10.45
C ALA A 373 -1.49 -24.39 11.79
N THR A 374 -2.58 -25.11 12.03
CA THR A 374 -3.29 -25.12 13.32
C THR A 374 -3.56 -26.55 13.75
N THR A 375 -3.53 -26.78 15.04
CA THR A 375 -3.94 -28.06 15.63
C THR A 375 -4.60 -27.82 16.97
N ASP A 376 -5.71 -28.52 17.22
CA ASP A 376 -6.46 -28.46 18.45
C ASP A 376 -6.72 -29.90 18.95
N TYR A 377 -6.38 -30.17 20.19
CA TYR A 377 -6.64 -31.44 20.84
C TYR A 377 -7.55 -31.25 22.04
N LYS A 378 -8.71 -31.92 22.00
CA LYS A 378 -9.74 -31.85 23.02
C LYS A 378 -9.55 -32.99 24.03
N ILE A 379 -9.30 -32.62 25.28
CA ILE A 379 -9.16 -33.52 26.43
C ILE A 379 -10.50 -33.53 27.20
N LEU A 380 -11.19 -34.64 27.23
CA LEU A 380 -12.39 -34.77 28.03
C LEU A 380 -12.00 -35.04 29.48
N VAL A 381 -12.41 -34.13 30.38
CA VAL A 381 -12.08 -34.22 31.81
C VAL A 381 -13.16 -34.99 32.56
N ASP A 382 -14.43 -34.66 32.33
CA ASP A 382 -15.58 -35.36 32.89
C ASP A 382 -16.66 -35.56 31.83
N PRO A 383 -16.68 -36.72 31.16
CA PRO A 383 -17.70 -37.04 30.18
C PRO A 383 -19.13 -37.10 30.75
N ALA A 384 -19.28 -37.40 32.04
CA ALA A 384 -20.60 -37.46 32.69
C ALA A 384 -21.18 -36.06 32.91
N ALA A 385 -20.36 -35.05 33.12
CA ALA A 385 -20.80 -33.65 33.25
C ALA A 385 -21.39 -33.07 31.96
N LEU A 386 -21.11 -33.66 30.79
CA LEU A 386 -21.73 -33.28 29.53
C LEU A 386 -23.23 -33.62 29.47
N LEU A 387 -23.65 -34.60 30.26
CA LEU A 387 -25.03 -35.15 30.31
C LEU A 387 -25.84 -34.59 31.47
N ASP A 388 -25.22 -33.95 32.47
CA ASP A 388 -25.86 -33.41 33.66
C ASP A 388 -25.97 -31.88 33.64
N PRO A 389 -27.17 -31.31 33.35
CA PRO A 389 -27.38 -29.88 33.33
C PRO A 389 -27.35 -29.19 34.70
N THR A 390 -27.31 -29.96 35.80
CA THR A 390 -27.34 -29.40 37.17
C THR A 390 -25.96 -28.85 37.63
N HIS A 391 -24.88 -29.33 37.03
CA HIS A 391 -23.52 -28.88 37.33
C HIS A 391 -23.12 -27.65 36.48
N ARG A 392 -23.56 -26.45 36.85
CA ARG A 392 -23.43 -25.23 36.08
C ARG A 392 -22.00 -24.75 35.85
N LEU A 393 -21.06 -25.04 36.73
CA LEU A 393 -19.66 -24.60 36.67
C LEU A 393 -18.69 -25.75 36.91
N HIS A 394 -18.74 -26.80 36.09
CA HIS A 394 -17.83 -27.92 36.15
C HIS A 394 -16.97 -28.01 34.89
N LEU A 395 -15.67 -28.26 35.05
CA LEU A 395 -14.74 -28.40 33.92
C LEU A 395 -15.09 -29.67 33.14
N ARG A 396 -15.64 -29.49 31.95
CA ARG A 396 -16.10 -30.56 31.05
C ARG A 396 -15.00 -31.07 30.14
N ASP A 397 -14.29 -30.15 29.54
CA ASP A 397 -13.19 -30.46 28.64
C ASP A 397 -12.15 -29.30 28.62
N VAL A 398 -10.94 -29.65 28.19
CA VAL A 398 -9.87 -28.71 27.92
C VAL A 398 -9.42 -28.89 26.48
N THR A 399 -9.43 -27.85 25.68
CA THR A 399 -8.85 -27.85 24.35
C THR A 399 -7.48 -27.17 24.40
N VAL A 400 -6.42 -27.87 23.97
CA VAL A 400 -5.09 -27.33 23.81
C VAL A 400 -4.76 -27.21 22.32
N GLY A 401 -4.23 -26.09 21.91
CA GLY A 401 -3.94 -25.85 20.50
C GLY A 401 -2.63 -25.13 20.24
N LEU A 402 -2.11 -25.36 19.04
CA LEU A 402 -0.94 -24.69 18.50
C LEU A 402 -1.32 -24.05 17.17
N ASN A 403 -0.73 -22.89 16.89
CA ASN A 403 -0.84 -22.22 15.60
C ASN A 403 0.53 -21.73 15.16
N LEU A 404 0.89 -22.09 13.93
CA LEU A 404 2.10 -21.65 13.24
C LEU A 404 1.68 -20.76 12.08
N ALA A 405 2.31 -19.59 11.94
CA ALA A 405 2.23 -18.77 10.76
C ALA A 405 3.65 -18.47 10.28
N ALA A 406 3.91 -18.70 8.99
CA ALA A 406 5.20 -18.41 8.39
C ALA A 406 5.02 -17.69 7.05
N GLN A 407 5.95 -16.82 6.75
CA GLN A 407 5.96 -16.00 5.55
C GLN A 407 7.36 -16.03 4.93
N GLY A 408 7.41 -16.25 3.61
CA GLY A 408 8.62 -16.20 2.83
C GLY A 408 9.08 -14.77 2.55
N GLN A 409 10.05 -14.64 1.68
CA GLN A 409 10.58 -13.34 1.28
C GLN A 409 9.50 -12.44 0.70
N THR A 410 9.51 -11.16 1.14
CA THR A 410 8.63 -10.11 0.67
C THR A 410 9.45 -8.86 0.39
N TYR A 411 9.31 -8.27 -0.78
CA TYR A 411 9.94 -7.00 -1.13
C TYR A 411 9.06 -5.82 -0.73
N TRP A 412 9.69 -4.70 -0.36
CA TRP A 412 9.00 -3.50 0.10
C TRP A 412 9.02 -2.35 -0.91
N ASP A 413 9.88 -2.45 -1.93
CA ASP A 413 10.07 -1.44 -2.97
C ASP A 413 10.04 -2.07 -4.37
N GLU A 414 9.77 -1.26 -5.37
CA GLU A 414 9.67 -1.67 -6.78
C GLU A 414 11.02 -2.11 -7.36
N ALA A 415 12.12 -1.58 -6.80
CA ALA A 415 13.49 -1.93 -7.19
C ALA A 415 13.96 -3.27 -6.59
N ASN A 416 13.17 -3.86 -5.68
CA ASN A 416 13.49 -5.07 -4.92
C ASN A 416 14.80 -4.98 -4.12
N THR A 417 15.13 -3.77 -3.64
CA THR A 417 16.34 -3.51 -2.85
C THR A 417 16.13 -3.72 -1.35
N ILE A 418 14.88 -3.66 -0.89
CA ILE A 418 14.51 -3.84 0.50
C ILE A 418 13.57 -5.02 0.62
N SER A 419 13.91 -5.96 1.47
CA SER A 419 13.08 -7.14 1.69
C SER A 419 13.03 -7.55 3.16
N GLN A 420 11.98 -8.28 3.50
CA GLN A 420 11.87 -9.10 4.69
C GLN A 420 12.18 -10.55 4.30
N ASN A 421 13.17 -11.14 4.94
CA ASN A 421 13.46 -12.57 4.77
C ASN A 421 12.38 -13.43 5.43
N PHE A 422 12.45 -14.73 5.18
CA PHE A 422 11.58 -15.71 5.81
C PHE A 422 11.53 -15.53 7.34
N TYR A 423 10.34 -15.60 7.90
CA TYR A 423 10.10 -15.66 9.34
C TYR A 423 8.91 -16.56 9.65
N ALA A 424 8.86 -17.05 10.90
CA ALA A 424 7.73 -17.82 11.42
C ALA A 424 7.41 -17.39 12.85
N THR A 425 6.14 -17.40 13.20
CA THR A 425 5.62 -17.15 14.54
C THR A 425 4.82 -18.35 15.03
N LEU A 426 5.04 -18.75 16.29
CA LEU A 426 4.32 -19.83 16.94
C LEU A 426 3.41 -19.26 18.02
N GLY A 427 2.17 -19.69 18.06
CA GLY A 427 1.24 -19.43 19.14
C GLY A 427 0.73 -20.72 19.75
N ALA A 428 0.23 -20.61 20.97
CA ALA A 428 -0.40 -21.72 21.70
C ALA A 428 -1.61 -21.21 22.48
N HIS A 429 -2.57 -22.08 22.72
CA HIS A 429 -3.69 -21.76 23.60
C HIS A 429 -4.18 -22.99 24.39
N ALA A 430 -4.87 -22.71 25.48
CA ALA A 430 -5.57 -23.70 26.29
C ALA A 430 -6.94 -23.13 26.72
N GLU A 431 -8.03 -23.71 26.22
CA GLU A 431 -9.39 -23.32 26.54
C GLU A 431 -10.04 -24.35 27.48
N GLY A 432 -10.44 -23.95 28.68
CA GLY A 432 -11.23 -24.71 29.61
C GLY A 432 -12.73 -24.41 29.45
N ASN A 433 -13.54 -25.45 29.23
CA ASN A 433 -14.98 -25.37 29.08
C ASN A 433 -15.68 -25.75 30.39
N PHE A 434 -16.32 -24.80 31.05
CA PHE A 434 -17.07 -24.97 32.30
C PHE A 434 -18.60 -24.89 32.09
N GLY A 435 -19.08 -25.19 30.90
CA GLY A 435 -20.49 -25.05 30.53
C GLY A 435 -20.80 -23.63 30.05
N PRO A 436 -21.49 -22.80 30.87
CA PRO A 436 -21.76 -21.42 30.45
C PRO A 436 -20.51 -20.53 30.42
N LEU A 437 -19.43 -20.97 31.11
CA LEU A 437 -18.18 -20.22 31.19
C LEU A 437 -17.09 -20.94 30.40
N LYS A 438 -16.37 -20.19 29.57
CA LYS A 438 -15.14 -20.60 28.91
C LYS A 438 -13.99 -19.68 29.29
N LEU A 439 -12.88 -20.29 29.67
CA LEU A 439 -11.62 -19.59 29.99
C LEU A 439 -10.56 -19.98 28.97
N ASN A 440 -10.03 -19.05 28.23
CA ASN A 440 -8.98 -19.27 27.24
C ASN A 440 -7.70 -18.53 27.64
N LEU A 441 -6.62 -19.28 27.82
CA LEU A 441 -5.25 -18.76 27.97
C LEU A 441 -4.56 -18.87 26.63
N TRP A 442 -3.93 -17.80 26.17
CA TRP A 442 -3.25 -17.83 24.89
C TRP A 442 -1.90 -17.11 24.92
N VAL A 443 -1.00 -17.59 24.07
CA VAL A 443 0.30 -16.99 23.79
C VAL A 443 0.39 -16.78 22.27
N ARG A 444 0.87 -15.61 21.86
CA ARG A 444 1.23 -15.28 20.49
C ARG A 444 2.71 -14.98 20.39
N ASN A 445 3.29 -15.34 19.25
CA ASN A 445 4.73 -15.19 19.02
C ASN A 445 5.57 -15.72 20.17
N LEU A 446 5.35 -17.01 20.54
CA LEU A 446 5.98 -17.71 21.66
C LEU A 446 7.52 -17.65 21.59
N THR A 447 8.07 -17.62 20.39
CA THR A 447 9.51 -17.59 20.11
C THR A 447 10.11 -16.17 20.14
N ASP A 448 9.30 -15.14 20.37
CA ASP A 448 9.67 -13.71 20.25
C ASP A 448 10.42 -13.40 18.95
N THR A 449 9.96 -14.01 17.84
CA THR A 449 10.53 -13.80 16.51
C THR A 449 10.39 -12.34 16.12
N LYS A 450 11.48 -11.70 15.76
CA LYS A 450 11.51 -10.30 15.29
C LYS A 450 11.41 -10.26 13.78
N TYR A 451 10.44 -9.52 13.28
CA TYR A 451 10.17 -9.33 11.86
C TYR A 451 9.60 -7.95 11.61
N ASN A 452 9.74 -7.47 10.38
CA ASN A 452 9.12 -6.22 9.95
C ASN A 452 7.77 -6.52 9.28
N THR A 453 6.77 -5.72 9.61
CA THR A 453 5.45 -5.75 8.95
C THR A 453 5.38 -4.74 7.81
N PHE A 454 6.29 -3.77 7.82
CA PHE A 454 6.37 -2.70 6.83
C PHE A 454 7.74 -2.05 6.88
N VAL A 455 8.33 -1.75 5.71
CA VAL A 455 9.56 -0.97 5.61
C VAL A 455 9.38 0.05 4.48
N VAL A 456 9.89 1.27 4.71
CA VAL A 456 9.85 2.36 3.74
C VAL A 456 11.15 3.13 3.76
N GLN A 457 11.56 3.63 2.61
CA GLN A 457 12.70 4.55 2.48
C GLN A 457 12.22 5.96 2.17
N SER A 458 12.89 6.93 2.74
CA SER A 458 12.69 8.35 2.45
C SER A 458 14.02 9.01 2.14
N GLY A 459 14.07 9.77 1.06
CA GLY A 459 15.20 10.61 0.66
C GLY A 459 15.04 12.09 1.00
N ALA A 460 14.05 12.46 1.80
CA ALA A 460 13.66 13.85 2.07
C ALA A 460 14.78 14.73 2.63
N THR A 461 15.72 14.15 3.36
CA THR A 461 16.85 14.87 3.97
C THR A 461 18.12 14.89 3.09
N GLY A 462 18.04 14.39 1.85
CA GLY A 462 19.21 14.22 0.97
C GLY A 462 20.02 12.95 1.29
N GLN A 463 19.66 12.23 2.34
CA GLN A 463 20.15 10.88 2.68
C GLN A 463 18.99 9.90 2.64
N THR A 464 19.24 8.69 2.16
CA THR A 464 18.23 7.63 2.19
C THR A 464 18.13 7.06 3.60
N LEU A 465 16.99 7.30 4.25
CA LEU A 465 16.66 6.75 5.57
C LEU A 465 15.63 5.66 5.41
N SER A 466 15.82 4.54 6.12
CA SER A 466 14.84 3.44 6.17
C SER A 466 14.08 3.46 7.48
N PHE A 467 12.75 3.38 7.40
CA PHE A 467 11.85 3.29 8.54
C PHE A 467 11.15 1.95 8.50
N ALA A 468 11.16 1.22 9.61
CA ALA A 468 10.55 -0.10 9.71
C ALA A 468 9.51 -0.13 10.84
N GLN A 469 8.38 -0.80 10.58
CA GLN A 469 7.42 -1.17 11.59
C GLN A 469 7.65 -2.63 11.99
N LEU A 470 7.96 -2.86 13.25
CA LEU A 470 8.14 -4.21 13.78
C LEU A 470 6.81 -4.92 13.97
N GLY A 471 6.83 -6.23 13.79
CA GLY A 471 5.72 -7.11 14.16
C GLY A 471 5.53 -7.21 15.67
N ASN A 472 4.39 -7.77 16.07
CA ASN A 472 4.09 -7.94 17.49
C ASN A 472 5.11 -8.87 18.17
N PRO A 473 5.67 -8.48 19.33
CA PRO A 473 6.55 -9.33 20.12
C PRO A 473 5.76 -10.46 20.79
N PHE A 474 6.41 -11.21 21.68
CA PHE A 474 5.73 -12.14 22.57
C PHE A 474 4.55 -11.48 23.30
N GLN A 475 3.40 -12.13 23.26
CA GLN A 475 2.17 -11.68 23.94
C GLN A 475 1.53 -12.84 24.67
N LEU A 476 1.05 -12.59 25.88
CA LEU A 476 0.25 -13.50 26.69
C LEU A 476 -1.07 -12.85 27.03
N GLY A 477 -2.17 -13.59 26.98
CA GLY A 477 -3.47 -13.06 27.34
C GLY A 477 -4.45 -14.12 27.86
N ILE A 478 -5.55 -13.63 28.41
CA ILE A 478 -6.64 -14.42 28.98
C ILE A 478 -7.96 -13.85 28.41
N ASP A 479 -8.80 -14.73 27.89
CA ASP A 479 -10.17 -14.41 27.46
C ASP A 479 -11.17 -15.16 28.32
N LEU A 480 -12.18 -14.47 28.77
CA LEU A 480 -13.31 -15.04 29.52
C LEU A 480 -14.59 -14.83 28.71
N LYS A 481 -15.29 -15.93 28.38
CA LYS A 481 -16.59 -15.89 27.72
C LYS A 481 -17.66 -16.48 28.60
N TYR A 482 -18.73 -15.77 28.80
CA TYR A 482 -19.91 -16.23 29.51
C TYR A 482 -21.13 -16.21 28.59
N HIS A 483 -21.82 -17.35 28.49
CA HIS A 483 -23.08 -17.49 27.74
C HIS A 483 -24.24 -17.44 28.71
N PHE A 484 -25.14 -16.48 28.52
CA PHE A 484 -26.32 -16.25 29.32
C PHE A 484 -27.44 -17.22 28.96
#